data_2055c3f872977acc4f50e7e77d6c35be
#
_entry.id   2055c3f872977acc4f50e7e77d6c35be
#
_cell.length_a   1.000
_cell.length_b   1.000
_cell.length_c   1.000
_cell.angle_alpha   90.00
_cell.angle_beta   90.00
_cell.angle_gamma   90.00
#
_symmetry.space_group_name_H-M   'P 1'
#
loop_
_entity.id
_entity.type
_entity.pdbx_description
1 polymer ?
#
loop_
_entity_poly.entity_id
_entity_poly.type
_entity_poly.pdbx_seq_one_letter_code
_entity_poly.pdbx_strand_id
1 'polypeptide(L)'
;MRDWVASGAMTEIMGQIVVRSLSGWGRTAPSSARVLVDPTLEAIQHAVRDSADSGGKSRGVIARGLGRSYGDPAQNAGGLVIDMTGYNRIHSLDADSGLAVVDAGVSLDALMRAALPLRLWVPVLPGTRQVTVGGAIAADIHGKNHHSAGSFGNHVRSLDLVTADGSVTTVTPSDELFWATVGGMGLTGIIVRATIALTHIESAYFIVDTDRTANLDELMALLTDGSDDRYDYSAAWFDAISTGATLGRAVLTRGCLARRDELPPTLRRDGLAFDAPQLFTAPNVFPNGLANRAIFGALSEAWYRKAPQRRRGEVQNLTTFYHPLDMIGQWNRAYGSRGFLQYQVVVPFGGEDTVRRIMERIARSGHMSFLNVLKRFGEASVAPLSFPQPGWTITVDFPIRRGLAEFCDRLDEQVLDAGGRLYLAKESRASAATVARMYPRLDEWRKIRAAADPGGIFTSDLSRRLELL
;
A
#
# COMPACT_ATOMS: atom_id res chain seq x y z
N MET A 1 13.69 48.75 -1.97
CA MET A 1 13.16 48.15 -0.72
C MET A 1 11.73 47.55 -0.87
N ARG A 2 10.88 48.05 -1.82
CA ARG A 2 9.53 47.44 -2.07
C ARG A 2 9.59 46.13 -2.86
N ASP A 3 10.55 45.94 -3.74
CA ASP A 3 10.63 44.71 -4.59
C ASP A 3 11.15 43.48 -3.83
N TRP A 4 11.90 43.68 -2.74
CA TRP A 4 12.41 42.59 -1.90
C TRP A 4 11.34 41.99 -0.98
N VAL A 5 10.42 42.82 -0.49
CA VAL A 5 9.30 42.38 0.37
C VAL A 5 8.25 41.61 -0.45
N ALA A 6 7.99 42.04 -1.70
CA ALA A 6 7.09 41.34 -2.61
C ALA A 6 7.64 39.96 -3.04
N SER A 7 8.96 39.84 -3.26
CA SER A 7 9.61 38.57 -3.58
C SER A 7 9.58 37.59 -2.42
N GLY A 8 9.79 38.06 -1.17
CA GLY A 8 9.73 37.20 0.02
C GLY A 8 8.32 36.68 0.30
N ALA A 9 7.31 37.55 0.19
CA ALA A 9 5.90 37.16 0.39
C ALA A 9 5.40 36.22 -0.72
N MET A 10 5.80 36.41 -1.97
CA MET A 10 5.51 35.46 -3.06
C MET A 10 6.19 34.10 -2.84
N THR A 11 7.39 34.05 -2.30
CA THR A 11 8.09 32.79 -2.00
C THR A 11 7.43 32.01 -0.86
N GLU A 12 6.88 32.70 0.16
CA GLU A 12 6.10 32.08 1.24
C GLU A 12 4.76 31.51 0.76
N ILE A 13 4.10 32.12 -0.22
CA ILE A 13 2.83 31.66 -0.79
C ILE A 13 3.04 30.53 -1.79
N MET A 14 4.16 30.51 -2.51
CA MET A 14 4.42 29.59 -3.64
C MET A 14 5.04 28.25 -3.22
N GLY A 15 5.46 28.07 -1.96
CA GLY A 15 6.22 26.90 -1.51
C GLY A 15 7.63 26.85 -2.10
N GLN A 16 8.46 25.95 -1.60
CA GLN A 16 9.86 25.79 -2.05
C GLN A 16 9.97 24.65 -3.07
N ILE A 17 10.57 24.92 -4.24
CA ILE A 17 10.90 23.88 -5.23
C ILE A 17 12.37 23.51 -5.10
N VAL A 18 12.65 22.22 -4.91
CA VAL A 18 13.99 21.64 -4.85
C VAL A 18 14.12 20.51 -5.87
N VAL A 19 15.33 20.25 -6.35
CA VAL A 19 15.59 19.06 -7.19
C VAL A 19 16.01 17.90 -6.30
N ARG A 20 15.31 16.77 -6.41
CA ARG A 20 15.60 15.55 -5.66
C ARG A 20 15.62 14.32 -6.56
N SER A 21 16.49 13.37 -6.22
CA SER A 21 16.39 12.00 -6.74
C SER A 21 15.38 11.22 -5.90
N LEU A 22 14.35 10.70 -6.54
CA LEU A 22 13.27 9.96 -5.90
C LEU A 22 13.27 8.51 -6.39
N SER A 23 12.92 7.60 -5.50
CA SER A 23 12.63 6.19 -5.83
C SER A 23 11.40 5.71 -5.08
N GLY A 24 10.81 4.60 -5.50
CA GLY A 24 9.86 3.85 -4.69
C GLY A 24 10.54 3.15 -3.51
N TRP A 25 9.75 2.50 -2.67
CA TRP A 25 10.24 1.77 -1.49
C TRP A 25 11.18 0.62 -1.86
N GLY A 26 10.99 0.03 -3.04
CA GLY A 26 11.88 -1.00 -3.59
C GLY A 26 13.28 -0.51 -3.94
N ARG A 27 13.52 0.80 -3.96
CA ARG A 27 14.80 1.43 -4.30
C ARG A 27 15.28 1.12 -5.72
N THR A 28 14.35 0.80 -6.60
CA THR A 28 14.60 0.55 -8.03
C THR A 28 14.35 1.81 -8.85
N ALA A 29 15.02 1.94 -10.00
CA ALA A 29 14.79 2.98 -11.00
C ALA A 29 14.63 4.41 -10.43
N PRO A 30 15.63 4.95 -9.69
CA PRO A 30 15.55 6.32 -9.19
C PRO A 30 15.47 7.32 -10.33
N SER A 31 14.61 8.35 -10.20
CA SER A 31 14.50 9.43 -11.17
C SER A 31 14.62 10.80 -10.51
N SER A 32 15.17 11.78 -11.24
CA SER A 32 15.33 13.15 -10.76
C SER A 32 14.10 13.98 -11.13
N ALA A 33 13.54 14.70 -10.16
CA ALA A 33 12.36 15.55 -10.32
C ALA A 33 12.53 16.87 -9.58
N ARG A 34 11.78 17.89 -10.02
CA ARG A 34 11.50 19.06 -9.21
C ARG A 34 10.47 18.69 -8.16
N VAL A 35 10.71 19.04 -6.91
CA VAL A 35 9.83 18.69 -5.78
C VAL A 35 9.36 19.95 -5.11
N LEU A 36 8.05 20.19 -5.11
CA LEU A 36 7.42 21.22 -4.30
C LEU A 36 7.28 20.67 -2.88
N VAL A 37 7.99 21.26 -1.93
CA VAL A 37 8.01 20.85 -0.52
C VAL A 37 7.18 21.80 0.33
N ASP A 38 6.56 21.26 1.39
CA ASP A 38 5.72 21.99 2.35
C ASP A 38 4.67 22.89 1.67
N PRO A 39 3.84 22.35 0.73
CA PRO A 39 2.94 23.14 -0.07
C PRO A 39 1.77 23.67 0.76
N THR A 40 1.31 24.90 0.43
CA THR A 40 -0.04 25.36 0.76
C THR A 40 -1.04 24.92 -0.33
N LEU A 41 -2.34 25.05 -0.07
CA LEU A 41 -3.36 24.75 -1.09
C LEU A 41 -3.16 25.60 -2.35
N GLU A 42 -2.90 26.88 -2.15
CA GLU A 42 -2.67 27.86 -3.23
C GLU A 42 -1.43 27.48 -4.06
N ALA A 43 -0.37 26.99 -3.40
CA ALA A 43 0.83 26.52 -4.10
C ALA A 43 0.56 25.26 -4.93
N ILE A 44 -0.27 24.32 -4.43
CA ILE A 44 -0.71 23.14 -5.18
C ILE A 44 -1.51 23.55 -6.40
N GLN A 45 -2.51 24.43 -6.23
CA GLN A 45 -3.36 24.93 -7.31
C GLN A 45 -2.55 25.67 -8.39
N HIS A 46 -1.60 26.50 -7.96
CA HIS A 46 -0.70 27.22 -8.89
C HIS A 46 0.18 26.23 -9.69
N ALA A 47 0.79 25.25 -9.02
CA ALA A 47 1.63 24.25 -9.66
C ALA A 47 0.87 23.41 -10.71
N VAL A 48 -0.43 23.14 -10.46
CA VAL A 48 -1.30 22.45 -11.41
C VAL A 48 -1.59 23.35 -12.61
N ARG A 49 -1.98 24.63 -12.40
CA ARG A 49 -2.24 25.59 -13.48
C ARG A 49 -1.01 25.81 -14.35
N ASP A 50 0.15 26.02 -13.73
CA ASP A 50 1.42 26.21 -14.47
C ASP A 50 1.75 24.99 -15.36
N SER A 51 1.46 23.79 -14.86
CA SER A 51 1.62 22.56 -15.67
C SER A 51 0.66 22.54 -16.87
N ALA A 52 -0.58 22.98 -16.69
CA ALA A 52 -1.58 23.05 -17.75
C ALA A 52 -1.24 24.11 -18.80
N ASP A 53 -0.83 25.30 -18.37
CA ASP A 53 -0.50 26.44 -19.22
C ASP A 53 0.81 26.26 -20.02
N SER A 54 1.60 25.25 -19.68
CA SER A 54 2.89 24.97 -20.34
C SER A 54 2.77 24.53 -21.82
N GLY A 55 1.57 24.26 -22.31
CA GLY A 55 1.31 23.86 -23.69
C GLY A 55 2.05 22.59 -24.11
N GLY A 56 2.17 21.61 -23.22
CA GLY A 56 2.86 20.34 -23.48
C GLY A 56 4.38 20.38 -23.29
N LYS A 57 4.96 21.51 -22.87
CA LYS A 57 6.39 21.61 -22.50
C LYS A 57 6.69 21.06 -21.10
N SER A 58 5.68 20.95 -20.24
CA SER A 58 5.81 20.32 -18.92
C SER A 58 5.76 18.81 -19.05
N ARG A 59 6.53 18.10 -18.20
CA ARG A 59 6.36 16.65 -18.02
C ARG A 59 5.26 16.33 -17.00
N GLY A 60 4.40 17.30 -16.71
CA GLY A 60 3.26 17.16 -15.83
C GLY A 60 3.62 17.15 -14.33
N VAL A 61 2.62 16.82 -13.53
CA VAL A 61 2.66 16.87 -12.08
C VAL A 61 2.07 15.60 -11.46
N ILE A 62 2.62 15.18 -10.32
CA ILE A 62 2.09 14.07 -9.51
C ILE A 62 2.24 14.37 -8.02
N ALA A 63 1.27 13.95 -7.22
CA ALA A 63 1.38 13.99 -5.76
C ALA A 63 2.24 12.82 -5.23
N ARG A 64 2.97 13.05 -4.14
CA ARG A 64 3.73 12.04 -3.43
C ARG A 64 3.50 12.17 -1.93
N GLY A 65 3.09 11.06 -1.30
CA GLY A 65 3.09 10.93 0.16
C GLY A 65 4.44 10.40 0.67
N LEU A 66 4.42 9.48 1.63
CA LEU A 66 5.62 8.91 2.26
C LEU A 66 6.42 7.93 1.36
N GLY A 67 6.07 7.81 0.07
CA GLY A 67 6.84 7.02 -0.91
C GLY A 67 6.86 5.52 -0.62
N ARG A 68 5.75 4.94 -0.15
CA ARG A 68 5.65 3.53 0.24
C ARG A 68 5.21 2.59 -0.88
N SER A 69 4.82 3.11 -2.05
CA SER A 69 4.74 2.30 -3.26
C SER A 69 6.13 1.78 -3.63
N TYR A 70 6.22 0.53 -4.11
CA TYR A 70 7.52 -0.10 -4.35
C TYR A 70 8.17 0.32 -5.65
N GLY A 71 7.35 0.60 -6.68
CA GLY A 71 7.76 1.12 -7.98
C GLY A 71 7.66 2.64 -8.08
N ASP A 72 7.25 3.09 -9.23
CA ASP A 72 7.36 4.45 -9.76
C ASP A 72 6.06 5.29 -9.85
N PRO A 73 4.91 4.93 -9.19
CA PRO A 73 3.68 5.70 -9.35
C PRO A 73 3.75 7.13 -8.81
N ALA A 74 4.63 7.40 -7.86
CA ALA A 74 4.83 8.73 -7.27
C ALA A 74 6.23 9.31 -7.60
N GLN A 75 6.72 9.01 -8.81
CA GLN A 75 7.92 9.57 -9.44
C GLN A 75 7.52 10.27 -10.74
N ASN A 76 8.26 11.31 -11.12
CA ASN A 76 8.02 12.05 -12.36
C ASN A 76 9.34 12.61 -12.88
N ALA A 77 10.08 11.80 -13.62
CA ALA A 77 11.40 12.14 -14.17
C ALA A 77 11.34 13.43 -14.98
N GLY A 78 12.10 14.48 -14.55
CA GLY A 78 12.11 15.78 -15.18
C GLY A 78 10.85 16.62 -15.01
N GLY A 79 9.80 16.10 -14.39
CA GLY A 79 8.53 16.78 -14.10
C GLY A 79 8.49 17.38 -12.70
N LEU A 80 7.28 17.67 -12.24
CA LEU A 80 7.00 18.18 -10.90
C LEU A 80 6.40 17.08 -10.02
N VAL A 81 6.90 16.96 -8.79
CA VAL A 81 6.34 16.13 -7.73
C VAL A 81 5.92 17.04 -6.59
N ILE A 82 4.70 16.92 -6.10
CA ILE A 82 4.20 17.65 -4.95
C ILE A 82 4.36 16.74 -3.72
N ASP A 83 5.25 17.11 -2.80
CA ASP A 83 5.46 16.40 -1.54
C ASP A 83 4.35 16.78 -0.56
N MET A 84 3.34 15.91 -0.47
CA MET A 84 2.16 16.14 0.37
C MET A 84 2.42 15.91 1.86
N THR A 85 3.60 15.47 2.27
CA THR A 85 3.87 15.11 3.68
C THR A 85 3.80 16.29 4.63
N GLY A 86 4.04 17.52 4.15
CA GLY A 86 3.85 18.75 4.89
C GLY A 86 2.38 19.22 4.94
N TYR A 87 1.52 18.74 4.05
CA TYR A 87 0.08 19.08 4.00
C TYR A 87 -0.72 18.05 4.80
N ASN A 88 -0.69 18.15 6.14
CA ASN A 88 -1.00 17.02 7.03
C ASN A 88 -1.86 17.37 8.24
N ARG A 89 -2.77 18.31 8.13
CA ARG A 89 -3.67 18.73 9.22
C ARG A 89 -4.82 17.73 9.40
N ILE A 90 -5.12 17.38 10.65
CA ILE A 90 -6.37 16.75 11.06
C ILE A 90 -7.33 17.87 11.42
N HIS A 91 -8.41 18.04 10.61
CA HIS A 91 -9.37 19.12 10.79
C HIS A 91 -10.41 18.81 11.87
N SER A 92 -10.95 17.57 11.83
CA SER A 92 -11.90 17.11 12.83
C SER A 92 -11.84 15.59 12.99
N LEU A 93 -12.13 15.13 14.20
CA LEU A 93 -12.43 13.76 14.55
C LEU A 93 -13.70 13.79 15.41
N ASP A 94 -14.77 13.25 14.86
CA ASP A 94 -16.05 13.16 15.56
C ASP A 94 -16.23 11.78 16.17
N ALA A 95 -16.23 11.72 17.49
CA ALA A 95 -16.32 10.47 18.24
C ALA A 95 -17.71 9.80 18.12
N ASP A 96 -18.77 10.56 17.85
CA ASP A 96 -20.13 10.03 17.79
C ASP A 96 -20.42 9.44 16.39
N SER A 97 -20.11 10.18 15.34
CA SER A 97 -20.31 9.72 13.96
C SER A 97 -19.18 8.83 13.42
N GLY A 98 -18.02 8.82 14.07
CA GLY A 98 -16.82 8.15 13.59
C GLY A 98 -16.18 8.82 12.37
N LEU A 99 -16.57 10.05 12.01
CA LEU A 99 -16.03 10.74 10.84
C LEU A 99 -14.74 11.48 11.16
N ALA A 100 -13.75 11.31 10.29
CA ALA A 100 -12.50 12.04 10.30
C ALA A 100 -12.37 12.89 9.05
N VAL A 101 -12.13 14.20 9.19
CA VAL A 101 -11.80 15.12 8.10
C VAL A 101 -10.33 15.46 8.18
N VAL A 102 -9.55 15.04 7.20
CA VAL A 102 -8.09 15.09 7.24
C VAL A 102 -7.49 15.51 5.89
N ASP A 103 -6.36 16.19 5.94
CA ASP A 103 -5.56 16.46 4.76
C ASP A 103 -4.91 15.18 4.21
N ALA A 104 -4.68 15.14 2.92
CA ALA A 104 -4.16 13.97 2.21
C ALA A 104 -2.75 13.53 2.66
N GLY A 105 -1.96 14.44 3.21
CA GLY A 105 -0.61 14.18 3.73
C GLY A 105 -0.58 13.59 5.15
N VAL A 106 -1.69 13.54 5.86
CA VAL A 106 -1.78 12.90 7.18
C VAL A 106 -1.38 11.43 7.04
N SER A 107 -0.42 10.96 7.85
CA SER A 107 -0.07 9.54 7.88
C SER A 107 -1.13 8.72 8.64
N LEU A 108 -1.30 7.45 8.27
CA LEU A 108 -2.19 6.57 9.04
C LEU A 108 -1.70 6.38 10.48
N ASP A 109 -0.39 6.49 10.73
CA ASP A 109 0.16 6.50 12.09
C ASP A 109 -0.34 7.71 12.89
N ALA A 110 -0.28 8.92 12.31
CA ALA A 110 -0.77 10.14 12.96
C ALA A 110 -2.28 10.10 13.16
N LEU A 111 -3.04 9.65 12.16
CA LEU A 111 -4.50 9.49 12.27
C LEU A 111 -4.88 8.51 13.38
N MET A 112 -4.21 7.35 13.45
CA MET A 112 -4.46 6.36 14.49
C MET A 112 -4.18 6.91 15.88
N ARG A 113 -3.05 7.61 16.08
CA ARG A 113 -2.69 8.22 17.37
C ARG A 113 -3.72 9.25 17.84
N ALA A 114 -4.28 10.02 16.91
CA ALA A 114 -5.32 11.00 17.21
C ALA A 114 -6.70 10.36 17.45
N ALA A 115 -7.01 9.27 16.74
CA ALA A 115 -8.32 8.61 16.78
C ALA A 115 -8.49 7.66 17.99
N LEU A 116 -7.43 6.95 18.39
CA LEU A 116 -7.49 5.94 19.47
C LEU A 116 -8.02 6.47 20.81
N PRO A 117 -7.64 7.66 21.30
CA PRO A 117 -8.21 8.21 22.54
C PRO A 117 -9.71 8.42 22.47
N LEU A 118 -10.26 8.62 21.26
CA LEU A 118 -11.69 8.76 20.97
C LEU A 118 -12.39 7.41 20.73
N ARG A 119 -11.70 6.29 20.95
CA ARG A 119 -12.16 4.93 20.63
C ARG A 119 -12.50 4.72 19.15
N LEU A 120 -11.76 5.39 18.27
CA LEU A 120 -11.90 5.26 16.84
C LEU A 120 -10.68 4.56 16.25
N TRP A 121 -10.92 3.74 15.22
CA TRP A 121 -9.94 2.90 14.55
C TRP A 121 -9.95 3.12 13.05
N VAL A 122 -8.78 3.18 12.43
CA VAL A 122 -8.66 3.20 10.95
C VAL A 122 -9.08 1.82 10.42
N PRO A 123 -10.16 1.73 9.64
CA PRO A 123 -10.81 0.45 9.32
C PRO A 123 -9.94 -0.49 8.48
N VAL A 124 -9.10 0.06 7.61
CA VAL A 124 -8.19 -0.71 6.75
C VAL A 124 -6.78 -0.19 6.91
N LEU A 125 -5.84 -1.06 7.29
CA LEU A 125 -4.43 -0.76 7.43
C LEU A 125 -3.60 -1.65 6.50
N PRO A 126 -2.64 -1.11 5.74
CA PRO A 126 -1.71 -1.91 4.96
C PRO A 126 -0.62 -2.51 5.86
N GLY A 127 0.36 -3.20 5.29
CA GLY A 127 1.48 -3.80 6.03
C GLY A 127 2.42 -2.81 6.75
N THR A 128 2.18 -1.52 6.64
CA THR A 128 2.82 -0.43 7.37
C THR A 128 1.83 0.70 7.60
N ARG A 129 1.85 1.34 8.76
CA ARG A 129 1.05 2.55 9.03
C ARG A 129 1.72 3.84 8.52
N GLN A 130 2.95 3.72 8.01
CA GLN A 130 3.73 4.83 7.46
C GLN A 130 3.35 5.12 6.00
N VAL A 131 2.07 5.31 5.72
CA VAL A 131 1.50 5.75 4.45
C VAL A 131 0.60 6.96 4.71
N THR A 132 0.49 7.86 3.73
CA THR A 132 -0.42 9.02 3.83
C THR A 132 -1.84 8.62 3.43
N VAL A 133 -2.84 9.35 3.93
CA VAL A 133 -4.26 9.16 3.56
C VAL A 133 -4.45 9.25 2.05
N GLY A 134 -3.91 10.30 1.40
CA GLY A 134 -4.00 10.44 -0.07
C GLY A 134 -3.34 9.28 -0.81
N GLY A 135 -2.18 8.79 -0.33
CA GLY A 135 -1.52 7.61 -0.89
C GLY A 135 -2.30 6.32 -0.65
N ALA A 136 -2.96 6.18 0.50
CA ALA A 136 -3.82 5.04 0.82
C ALA A 136 -5.03 4.97 -0.12
N ILE A 137 -5.66 6.12 -0.42
CA ILE A 137 -6.78 6.24 -1.34
C ILE A 137 -6.32 5.99 -2.79
N ALA A 138 -5.26 6.69 -3.22
CA ALA A 138 -4.77 6.59 -4.60
C ALA A 138 -4.30 5.16 -4.97
N ALA A 139 -3.86 4.37 -4.00
CA ALA A 139 -3.48 2.97 -4.19
C ALA A 139 -4.60 1.98 -3.83
N ASP A 140 -5.75 2.45 -3.36
CA ASP A 140 -6.84 1.66 -2.78
C ASP A 140 -6.29 0.51 -1.92
N ILE A 141 -5.55 0.90 -0.87
CA ILE A 141 -4.82 -0.07 -0.04
C ILE A 141 -5.77 -1.09 0.59
N HIS A 142 -5.24 -2.26 0.82
CA HIS A 142 -5.93 -3.36 1.50
C HIS A 142 -5.15 -3.83 2.73
N GLY A 143 -5.85 -4.47 3.66
CA GLY A 143 -5.30 -4.98 4.92
C GLY A 143 -5.30 -6.50 5.04
N LYS A 144 -5.09 -6.96 6.29
CA LYS A 144 -5.31 -8.36 6.68
C LYS A 144 -6.80 -8.70 6.77
N ASN A 145 -7.66 -7.69 6.75
CA ASN A 145 -9.10 -7.77 6.90
C ASN A 145 -9.87 -7.51 5.60
N HIS A 146 -9.24 -7.69 4.44
CA HIS A 146 -9.93 -7.40 3.17
C HIS A 146 -11.17 -8.27 2.96
N HIS A 147 -11.15 -9.52 3.43
CA HIS A 147 -12.28 -10.44 3.31
C HIS A 147 -13.53 -10.01 4.13
N SER A 148 -13.34 -9.14 5.14
CA SER A 148 -14.42 -8.62 5.99
C SER A 148 -14.69 -7.14 5.77
N ALA A 149 -13.65 -6.30 5.59
CA ALA A 149 -13.75 -4.84 5.53
C ALA A 149 -13.54 -4.24 4.13
N GLY A 150 -13.12 -5.04 3.15
CA GLY A 150 -12.81 -4.53 1.81
C GLY A 150 -11.54 -3.68 1.76
N SER A 151 -11.49 -2.76 0.78
CA SER A 151 -10.40 -1.83 0.57
C SER A 151 -10.62 -0.49 1.28
N PHE A 152 -9.59 0.34 1.33
CA PHE A 152 -9.63 1.64 2.01
C PHE A 152 -10.68 2.58 1.41
N GLY A 153 -10.85 2.57 0.08
CA GLY A 153 -11.84 3.40 -0.64
C GLY A 153 -13.29 3.17 -0.18
N ASN A 154 -13.64 1.97 0.30
CA ASN A 154 -14.98 1.67 0.82
C ASN A 154 -15.36 2.51 2.06
N HIS A 155 -14.35 3.03 2.77
CA HIS A 155 -14.51 3.81 4.00
C HIS A 155 -14.35 5.32 3.79
N VAL A 156 -14.11 5.77 2.56
CA VAL A 156 -14.02 7.19 2.21
C VAL A 156 -15.41 7.71 1.84
N ARG A 157 -15.79 8.85 2.40
CA ARG A 157 -17.11 9.49 2.20
C ARG A 157 -17.05 10.63 1.20
N SER A 158 -15.95 11.37 1.16
CA SER A 158 -15.71 12.42 0.18
C SER A 158 -14.22 12.66 -0.01
N LEU A 159 -13.87 13.23 -1.16
CA LEU A 159 -12.53 13.71 -1.50
C LEU A 159 -12.62 15.13 -2.03
N ASP A 160 -11.72 16.01 -1.57
CA ASP A 160 -11.44 17.27 -2.23
C ASP A 160 -10.23 17.09 -3.14
N LEU A 161 -10.42 17.32 -4.44
CA LEU A 161 -9.41 17.18 -5.49
C LEU A 161 -9.06 18.53 -6.08
N VAL A 162 -7.78 18.83 -6.23
CA VAL A 162 -7.34 19.86 -7.19
C VAL A 162 -7.37 19.24 -8.57
N THR A 163 -8.27 19.71 -9.41
CA THR A 163 -8.52 19.27 -10.79
C THR A 163 -7.58 19.95 -11.79
N ALA A 164 -7.59 19.54 -13.06
CA ALA A 164 -6.63 19.99 -14.07
C ALA A 164 -6.64 21.49 -14.34
N ASP A 165 -7.74 22.18 -14.07
CA ASP A 165 -7.87 23.64 -14.14
C ASP A 165 -7.36 24.38 -12.88
N GLY A 166 -6.87 23.62 -11.88
CA GLY A 166 -6.40 24.14 -10.59
C GLY A 166 -7.51 24.54 -9.62
N SER A 167 -8.78 24.23 -9.92
CA SER A 167 -9.88 24.39 -8.96
C SER A 167 -9.94 23.23 -7.96
N VAL A 168 -10.65 23.43 -6.86
CA VAL A 168 -10.93 22.33 -5.90
C VAL A 168 -12.36 21.85 -6.14
N THR A 169 -12.50 20.56 -6.37
CA THR A 169 -13.79 19.90 -6.56
C THR A 169 -13.96 18.79 -5.52
N THR A 170 -15.10 18.80 -4.83
CA THR A 170 -15.48 17.71 -3.92
C THR A 170 -16.20 16.63 -4.69
N VAL A 171 -15.73 15.38 -4.55
CA VAL A 171 -16.36 14.18 -5.12
C VAL A 171 -16.70 13.16 -4.05
N THR A 172 -17.77 12.41 -4.27
CA THR A 172 -18.34 11.42 -3.35
C THR A 172 -18.50 10.06 -4.03
N PRO A 173 -18.81 8.98 -3.32
CA PRO A 173 -19.07 7.67 -3.93
C PRO A 173 -20.19 7.63 -4.98
N SER A 174 -21.01 8.67 -5.13
CA SER A 174 -21.99 8.80 -6.21
C SER A 174 -21.37 9.27 -7.54
N ASP A 175 -20.12 9.76 -7.51
CA ASP A 175 -19.43 10.32 -8.67
C ASP A 175 -18.46 9.30 -9.30
N GLU A 176 -18.48 9.15 -10.61
CA GLU A 176 -17.54 8.26 -11.32
C GLU A 176 -16.07 8.66 -11.08
N LEU A 177 -15.80 9.97 -11.00
CA LEU A 177 -14.46 10.50 -10.73
C LEU A 177 -13.93 10.07 -9.34
N PHE A 178 -14.80 9.92 -8.35
CA PHE A 178 -14.42 9.39 -7.04
C PHE A 178 -13.80 8.00 -7.19
N TRP A 179 -14.50 7.08 -7.85
CA TRP A 179 -14.02 5.71 -8.03
C TRP A 179 -12.85 5.60 -9.02
N ALA A 180 -12.74 6.50 -9.98
CA ALA A 180 -11.55 6.58 -10.83
C ALA A 180 -10.33 7.11 -10.06
N THR A 181 -10.53 7.89 -9.01
CA THR A 181 -9.46 8.42 -8.12
C THR A 181 -9.00 7.36 -7.12
N VAL A 182 -9.94 6.58 -6.56
CA VAL A 182 -9.65 5.43 -5.70
C VAL A 182 -8.92 4.37 -6.52
N GLY A 183 -7.68 4.04 -6.15
CA GLY A 183 -6.83 3.13 -6.92
C GLY A 183 -6.22 3.73 -8.19
N GLY A 184 -6.55 4.98 -8.54
CA GLY A 184 -6.13 5.65 -9.77
C GLY A 184 -4.70 6.20 -9.77
N MET A 185 -3.89 5.83 -8.79
CA MET A 185 -2.46 6.16 -8.67
C MET A 185 -2.14 7.68 -8.71
N GLY A 186 -3.12 8.54 -8.38
CA GLY A 186 -2.96 10.00 -8.40
C GLY A 186 -3.06 10.64 -9.78
N LEU A 187 -3.60 9.93 -10.77
CA LEU A 187 -3.62 10.36 -12.17
C LEU A 187 -4.92 11.08 -12.58
N THR A 188 -5.83 11.32 -11.64
CA THR A 188 -7.13 11.99 -11.87
C THR A 188 -7.23 13.37 -11.22
N GLY A 189 -6.22 13.75 -10.43
CA GLY A 189 -6.18 14.99 -9.65
C GLY A 189 -5.32 14.83 -8.40
N ILE A 190 -5.04 15.93 -7.73
CA ILE A 190 -4.31 15.94 -6.46
C ILE A 190 -5.32 15.90 -5.31
N ILE A 191 -5.37 14.79 -4.58
CA ILE A 191 -6.18 14.69 -3.36
C ILE A 191 -5.58 15.64 -2.32
N VAL A 192 -6.38 16.61 -1.84
CA VAL A 192 -5.95 17.55 -0.80
C VAL A 192 -6.62 17.25 0.53
N ARG A 193 -7.85 16.73 0.53
CA ARG A 193 -8.60 16.42 1.76
C ARG A 193 -9.46 15.17 1.56
N ALA A 194 -9.72 14.46 2.63
CA ALA A 194 -10.63 13.32 2.64
C ALA A 194 -11.48 13.30 3.90
N THR A 195 -12.73 12.87 3.76
CA THR A 195 -13.60 12.48 4.87
C THR A 195 -13.64 10.95 4.93
N ILE A 196 -13.24 10.38 6.06
CA ILE A 196 -13.09 8.93 6.26
C ILE A 196 -14.00 8.49 7.40
N ALA A 197 -14.74 7.39 7.22
CA ALA A 197 -15.46 6.75 8.28
C ALA A 197 -14.53 5.80 9.04
N LEU A 198 -14.26 6.12 10.30
CA LEU A 198 -13.51 5.30 11.24
C LEU A 198 -14.44 4.30 11.95
N THR A 199 -13.90 3.22 12.47
CA THR A 199 -14.64 2.18 13.19
C THR A 199 -14.55 2.41 14.70
N HIS A 200 -15.67 2.28 15.41
CA HIS A 200 -15.67 2.31 16.87
C HIS A 200 -15.06 1.04 17.44
N ILE A 201 -14.21 1.18 18.46
CA ILE A 201 -13.53 0.08 19.13
C ILE A 201 -13.56 0.22 20.66
N GLU A 202 -13.37 -0.88 21.34
CA GLU A 202 -13.24 -0.89 22.82
C GLU A 202 -11.79 -0.95 23.29
N SER A 203 -10.90 -1.52 22.46
CA SER A 203 -9.47 -1.60 22.76
C SER A 203 -8.59 -1.56 21.50
N ALA A 204 -7.30 -1.25 21.66
CA ALA A 204 -6.28 -1.28 20.63
C ALA A 204 -5.51 -2.62 20.58
N TYR A 205 -6.07 -3.67 21.20
CA TYR A 205 -5.50 -5.00 21.24
C TYR A 205 -6.30 -5.98 20.39
N PHE A 206 -5.68 -7.08 20.06
CA PHE A 206 -6.26 -8.18 19.28
C PHE A 206 -6.27 -9.46 20.10
N ILE A 207 -7.32 -10.26 19.95
CA ILE A 207 -7.32 -11.67 20.32
C ILE A 207 -6.88 -12.45 19.11
N VAL A 208 -5.73 -13.12 19.20
CA VAL A 208 -5.05 -13.74 18.06
C VAL A 208 -4.93 -15.24 18.23
N ASP A 209 -5.29 -15.95 17.17
CA ASP A 209 -5.06 -17.37 17.01
C ASP A 209 -3.92 -17.59 16.01
N THR A 210 -3.05 -18.53 16.32
CA THR A 210 -1.93 -18.92 15.45
C THR A 210 -1.99 -20.41 15.17
N ASP A 211 -1.86 -20.78 13.89
CA ASP A 211 -1.73 -22.15 13.41
C ASP A 211 -0.48 -22.27 12.53
N ARG A 212 0.33 -23.30 12.77
CA ARG A 212 1.45 -23.67 11.90
C ARG A 212 1.01 -24.81 11.00
N THR A 213 0.97 -24.58 9.69
CA THR A 213 0.54 -25.54 8.68
C THR A 213 1.72 -26.23 8.02
N ALA A 214 1.58 -27.53 7.72
CA ALA A 214 2.65 -28.34 7.16
C ALA A 214 2.90 -28.08 5.67
N ASN A 215 1.88 -27.59 4.95
CA ASN A 215 1.94 -27.34 3.50
C ASN A 215 0.83 -26.37 3.06
N LEU A 216 0.80 -26.09 1.75
CA LEU A 216 -0.19 -25.20 1.14
C LEU A 216 -1.62 -25.73 1.24
N ASP A 217 -1.82 -27.06 1.13
CA ASP A 217 -3.17 -27.65 1.17
C ASP A 217 -3.82 -27.45 2.53
N GLU A 218 -3.07 -27.71 3.60
CA GLU A 218 -3.54 -27.48 4.96
C GLU A 218 -3.82 -25.99 5.21
N LEU A 219 -2.95 -25.10 4.69
CA LEU A 219 -3.18 -23.65 4.80
C LEU A 219 -4.47 -23.21 4.08
N MET A 220 -4.66 -23.63 2.84
CA MET A 220 -5.84 -23.28 2.06
C MET A 220 -7.11 -23.86 2.68
N ALA A 221 -7.06 -25.10 3.19
CA ALA A 221 -8.19 -25.71 3.88
C ALA A 221 -8.64 -24.88 5.08
N LEU A 222 -7.69 -24.44 5.95
CA LEU A 222 -8.02 -23.57 7.10
C LEU A 222 -8.59 -22.20 6.72
N LEU A 223 -8.28 -21.72 5.51
CA LEU A 223 -8.79 -20.44 5.02
C LEU A 223 -10.15 -20.57 4.28
N THR A 224 -10.62 -21.81 4.00
CA THR A 224 -11.85 -22.08 3.23
C THR A 224 -12.83 -23.02 3.91
N ASP A 225 -12.50 -23.60 5.07
CA ASP A 225 -13.40 -24.50 5.82
C ASP A 225 -14.51 -23.77 6.59
N GLY A 226 -14.65 -22.47 6.40
CA GLY A 226 -15.60 -21.60 7.12
C GLY A 226 -15.10 -21.13 8.49
N SER A 227 -13.96 -21.64 8.97
CA SER A 227 -13.42 -21.21 10.27
C SER A 227 -12.79 -19.80 10.20
N ASP A 228 -12.34 -19.36 9.01
CA ASP A 228 -11.75 -18.05 8.79
C ASP A 228 -12.78 -16.91 8.89
N ASP A 229 -14.04 -17.19 8.63
CA ASP A 229 -15.13 -16.20 8.66
C ASP A 229 -15.43 -15.67 10.07
N ARG A 230 -14.89 -16.30 11.11
CA ARG A 230 -14.98 -15.85 12.50
C ARG A 230 -13.98 -14.76 12.85
N TYR A 231 -13.02 -14.47 11.98
CA TYR A 231 -11.96 -13.53 12.23
C TYR A 231 -12.07 -12.35 11.28
N ASP A 232 -11.92 -11.14 11.83
CA ASP A 232 -11.86 -9.93 11.03
C ASP A 232 -10.54 -9.84 10.25
N TYR A 233 -9.47 -10.40 10.79
CA TYR A 233 -8.11 -10.30 10.27
C TYR A 233 -7.49 -11.67 10.07
N SER A 234 -6.96 -11.91 8.88
CA SER A 234 -6.33 -13.18 8.52
C SER A 234 -5.14 -12.95 7.59
N ALA A 235 -3.99 -13.55 7.90
CA ALA A 235 -2.83 -13.55 7.03
C ALA A 235 -1.88 -14.70 7.38
N ALA A 236 -1.29 -15.32 6.38
CA ALA A 236 -0.27 -16.34 6.54
C ALA A 236 1.09 -15.86 6.03
N TRP A 237 2.11 -15.95 6.85
CA TRP A 237 3.48 -16.03 6.36
C TRP A 237 3.72 -17.44 5.82
N PHE A 238 4.28 -17.59 4.63
CA PHE A 238 4.61 -18.89 4.07
C PHE A 238 6.10 -19.00 3.73
N ASP A 239 6.63 -20.21 3.79
CA ASP A 239 8.00 -20.52 3.36
C ASP A 239 8.05 -20.65 1.84
N ALA A 240 8.72 -19.71 1.18
CA ALA A 240 8.88 -19.68 -0.28
C ALA A 240 10.06 -20.53 -0.80
N ILE A 241 10.72 -21.31 0.08
CA ILE A 241 11.92 -22.07 -0.26
C ILE A 241 11.65 -23.58 -0.27
N SER A 242 10.73 -24.04 0.59
CA SER A 242 10.36 -25.45 0.70
C SER A 242 9.65 -25.96 -0.55
N THR A 243 9.90 -27.23 -0.89
CA THR A 243 9.33 -27.92 -2.07
C THR A 243 8.73 -29.27 -1.67
N GLY A 244 8.04 -29.92 -2.59
CA GLY A 244 7.44 -31.23 -2.37
C GLY A 244 6.34 -31.20 -1.30
N ALA A 245 6.36 -32.16 -0.38
CA ALA A 245 5.33 -32.31 0.66
C ALA A 245 5.23 -31.12 1.63
N THR A 246 6.24 -30.26 1.69
CA THR A 246 6.27 -29.08 2.57
C THR A 246 6.13 -27.77 1.80
N LEU A 247 5.79 -27.81 0.52
CA LEU A 247 5.55 -26.62 -0.30
C LEU A 247 4.51 -25.72 0.36
N GLY A 248 4.85 -24.46 0.54
CA GLY A 248 3.92 -23.46 1.10
C GLY A 248 3.55 -23.71 2.57
N ARG A 249 4.36 -24.47 3.34
CA ARG A 249 4.20 -24.54 4.80
C ARG A 249 4.19 -23.14 5.38
N ALA A 250 3.35 -22.88 6.39
CA ALA A 250 3.07 -21.51 6.76
C ALA A 250 2.82 -21.33 8.27
N VAL A 251 2.80 -20.08 8.68
CA VAL A 251 2.30 -19.62 9.98
C VAL A 251 1.10 -18.71 9.70
N LEU A 252 -0.10 -19.25 9.92
CA LEU A 252 -1.36 -18.53 9.79
C LEU A 252 -1.67 -17.82 11.11
N THR A 253 -1.89 -16.52 11.04
CA THR A 253 -2.36 -15.70 12.16
C THR A 253 -3.72 -15.10 11.83
N ARG A 254 -4.69 -15.29 12.72
CA ARG A 254 -6.07 -14.81 12.59
C ARG A 254 -6.47 -14.09 13.87
N GLY A 255 -7.26 -13.04 13.79
CA GLY A 255 -7.67 -12.34 15.00
C GLY A 255 -8.80 -11.36 14.79
N CYS A 256 -9.35 -10.90 15.91
CA CYS A 256 -10.33 -9.83 16.00
C CYS A 256 -9.83 -8.75 16.96
N LEU A 257 -10.35 -7.53 16.83
CA LEU A 257 -10.15 -6.52 17.85
C LEU A 257 -10.77 -6.99 19.18
N ALA A 258 -10.02 -6.91 20.26
CA ALA A 258 -10.46 -7.36 21.57
C ALA A 258 -11.48 -6.39 22.17
N ARG A 259 -12.55 -6.90 22.76
CA ARG A 259 -13.39 -6.12 23.65
C ARG A 259 -12.66 -5.85 24.95
N ARG A 260 -13.07 -4.81 25.68
CA ARG A 260 -12.42 -4.42 26.93
C ARG A 260 -12.48 -5.51 28.00
N ASP A 261 -13.60 -6.26 28.05
CA ASP A 261 -13.80 -7.35 29.01
C ASP A 261 -12.96 -8.62 28.69
N GLU A 262 -12.54 -8.79 27.44
CA GLU A 262 -11.65 -9.87 27.00
C GLU A 262 -10.18 -9.62 27.37
N LEU A 263 -9.82 -8.38 27.71
CA LEU A 263 -8.44 -8.06 28.09
C LEU A 263 -8.12 -8.56 29.50
N PRO A 264 -6.88 -9.00 29.74
CA PRO A 264 -6.36 -9.22 31.10
C PRO A 264 -6.55 -7.96 31.97
N PRO A 265 -6.81 -8.11 33.29
CA PRO A 265 -7.01 -6.96 34.18
C PRO A 265 -5.91 -5.90 34.12
N THR A 266 -4.67 -6.32 33.88
CA THR A 266 -3.50 -5.44 33.75
C THR A 266 -3.56 -4.52 32.52
N LEU A 267 -4.24 -4.91 31.45
CA LEU A 267 -4.37 -4.15 30.22
C LEU A 267 -5.70 -3.38 30.09
N ARG A 268 -6.70 -3.70 30.93
CA ARG A 268 -8.02 -3.05 30.86
C ARG A 268 -7.99 -1.55 31.13
N ARG A 269 -7.05 -1.11 32.00
CA ARG A 269 -6.91 0.30 32.35
C ARG A 269 -6.43 1.13 31.16
N ASP A 270 -5.48 0.58 30.40
CA ASP A 270 -4.80 1.24 29.29
C ASP A 270 -5.13 0.57 27.95
N GLY A 271 -6.37 0.07 27.81
CA GLY A 271 -6.82 -0.71 26.65
C GLY A 271 -6.75 0.01 25.32
N LEU A 272 -6.64 1.34 25.32
CA LEU A 272 -6.45 2.18 24.12
C LEU A 272 -5.00 2.65 23.94
N ALA A 273 -4.08 2.20 24.80
CA ALA A 273 -2.67 2.58 24.67
C ALA A 273 -2.08 2.07 23.35
N PHE A 274 -1.42 2.96 22.65
CA PHE A 274 -0.73 2.65 21.42
C PHE A 274 0.76 2.95 21.56
N ASP A 275 1.51 1.90 21.94
CA ASP A 275 2.96 1.94 21.96
C ASP A 275 3.49 1.25 20.69
N ALA A 276 4.16 2.02 19.85
CA ALA A 276 4.70 1.56 18.59
C ALA A 276 6.10 2.11 18.40
N PRO A 277 7.08 1.65 19.20
CA PRO A 277 8.44 2.16 19.15
C PRO A 277 9.11 1.78 17.84
N GLN A 278 9.85 2.71 17.25
CA GLN A 278 10.86 2.41 16.26
C GLN A 278 12.18 2.15 17.00
N LEU A 279 12.62 0.89 17.03
CA LEU A 279 13.78 0.46 17.81
C LEU A 279 15.08 1.02 17.23
N PHE A 280 15.21 1.00 15.90
CA PHE A 280 16.36 1.56 15.18
C PHE A 280 16.01 1.80 13.71
N THR A 281 16.87 2.55 13.02
CA THR A 281 16.81 2.70 11.55
C THR A 281 17.92 1.87 10.91
N ALA A 282 17.57 1.02 9.94
CA ALA A 282 18.54 0.22 9.21
C ALA A 282 19.57 1.13 8.50
N PRO A 283 20.87 0.94 8.74
CA PRO A 283 21.92 1.73 8.10
C PRO A 283 22.01 1.42 6.61
N ASN A 284 22.54 2.35 5.80
CA ASN A 284 22.67 2.14 4.34
C ASN A 284 24.03 1.53 3.97
N VAL A 285 24.39 0.44 4.66
CA VAL A 285 25.73 -0.20 4.51
C VAL A 285 25.62 -1.68 4.12
N PHE A 286 24.42 -2.20 3.96
CA PHE A 286 24.25 -3.61 3.63
C PHE A 286 24.70 -3.90 2.19
N PRO A 287 25.60 -4.89 2.01
CA PRO A 287 26.04 -5.28 0.67
C PRO A 287 24.92 -6.02 -0.08
N ASN A 288 24.95 -5.93 -1.40
CA ASN A 288 24.11 -6.73 -2.25
C ASN A 288 24.49 -8.22 -2.10
N GLY A 289 23.49 -9.10 -1.97
CA GLY A 289 23.72 -10.56 -1.90
C GLY A 289 23.60 -11.19 -0.51
N LEU A 290 23.40 -10.41 0.56
CA LEU A 290 23.04 -10.97 1.88
C LEU A 290 21.74 -11.79 1.82
N ALA A 291 20.79 -11.36 0.99
CA ALA A 291 19.56 -12.11 0.70
C ALA A 291 19.89 -13.32 -0.19
N ASN A 292 20.42 -14.40 0.37
CA ASN A 292 20.77 -15.64 -0.34
C ASN A 292 20.08 -16.86 0.27
N ARG A 293 20.17 -18.03 -0.42
CA ARG A 293 19.43 -19.24 -0.05
C ARG A 293 19.79 -19.75 1.35
N ALA A 294 21.05 -19.66 1.75
CA ALA A 294 21.48 -20.15 3.05
C ALA A 294 20.91 -19.29 4.18
N ILE A 295 21.03 -17.95 4.07
CA ILE A 295 20.54 -17.02 5.09
C ILE A 295 19.00 -17.06 5.16
N PHE A 296 18.31 -16.92 4.02
CA PHE A 296 16.85 -16.92 4.01
C PHE A 296 16.27 -18.29 4.36
N GLY A 297 16.95 -19.40 3.99
CA GLY A 297 16.58 -20.74 4.39
C GLY A 297 16.66 -20.93 5.91
N ALA A 298 17.74 -20.49 6.53
CA ALA A 298 17.91 -20.56 7.97
C ALA A 298 16.90 -19.67 8.72
N LEU A 299 16.64 -18.45 8.22
CA LEU A 299 15.65 -17.55 8.79
C LEU A 299 14.23 -18.10 8.66
N SER A 300 13.87 -18.66 7.51
CA SER A 300 12.55 -19.27 7.27
C SER A 300 12.33 -20.48 8.18
N GLU A 301 13.33 -21.33 8.32
CA GLU A 301 13.27 -22.49 9.22
C GLU A 301 13.13 -22.06 10.68
N ALA A 302 13.93 -21.09 11.13
CA ALA A 302 13.88 -20.57 12.50
C ALA A 302 12.51 -19.90 12.78
N TRP A 303 12.00 -19.12 11.84
CA TRP A 303 10.69 -18.48 11.96
C TRP A 303 9.56 -19.49 12.05
N TYR A 304 9.56 -20.48 11.13
CA TYR A 304 8.56 -21.53 11.11
C TYR A 304 8.57 -22.35 12.41
N ARG A 305 9.77 -22.76 12.91
CA ARG A 305 9.89 -23.56 14.15
C ARG A 305 9.57 -22.77 15.42
N LYS A 306 9.87 -21.46 15.43
CA LYS A 306 9.54 -20.58 16.56
C LYS A 306 8.04 -20.44 16.76
N ALA A 307 7.25 -20.49 15.67
CA ALA A 307 5.80 -20.40 15.77
C ALA A 307 5.23 -21.64 16.49
N PRO A 308 4.24 -21.45 17.36
CA PRO A 308 3.56 -22.57 18.02
C PRO A 308 2.82 -23.40 16.97
N GLN A 309 2.70 -24.71 17.20
CA GLN A 309 1.91 -25.57 16.31
C GLN A 309 0.45 -25.10 16.31
N ARG A 310 -0.07 -24.76 17.48
CA ARG A 310 -1.40 -24.18 17.67
C ARG A 310 -1.41 -23.33 18.95
N ARG A 311 -1.90 -22.08 18.82
CA ARG A 311 -2.13 -21.19 19.98
C ARG A 311 -3.45 -20.49 19.78
N ARG A 312 -4.19 -20.30 20.88
CA ARG A 312 -5.53 -19.68 20.84
C ARG A 312 -5.62 -18.55 21.86
N GLY A 313 -6.35 -17.50 21.52
CA GLY A 313 -6.74 -16.43 22.42
C GLY A 313 -5.57 -15.59 22.97
N GLU A 314 -4.47 -15.46 22.20
CA GLU A 314 -3.34 -14.63 22.62
C GLU A 314 -3.66 -13.15 22.47
N VAL A 315 -3.51 -12.37 23.54
CA VAL A 315 -3.67 -10.92 23.47
C VAL A 315 -2.41 -10.30 22.89
N GLN A 316 -2.54 -9.62 21.75
CA GLN A 316 -1.44 -8.95 21.06
C GLN A 316 -1.76 -7.47 20.81
N ASN A 317 -0.75 -6.60 20.90
CA ASN A 317 -0.89 -5.22 20.46
C ASN A 317 -0.77 -5.09 18.94
N LEU A 318 -1.13 -3.93 18.41
CA LEU A 318 -1.08 -3.64 16.98
C LEU A 318 0.32 -3.88 16.37
N THR A 319 1.38 -3.45 17.06
CA THR A 319 2.75 -3.58 16.52
C THR A 319 3.12 -5.05 16.33
N THR A 320 2.82 -5.90 17.29
CA THR A 320 3.14 -7.34 17.24
C THR A 320 2.30 -8.05 16.18
N PHE A 321 0.98 -7.82 16.20
CA PHE A 321 0.07 -8.53 15.30
C PHE A 321 0.11 -8.01 13.87
N TYR A 322 0.18 -6.67 13.69
CA TYR A 322 -0.06 -6.07 12.38
C TYR A 322 1.20 -5.51 11.70
N HIS A 323 2.04 -4.77 12.44
CA HIS A 323 3.14 -3.97 11.88
C HIS A 323 4.52 -4.28 12.50
N PRO A 324 4.95 -5.55 12.59
CA PRO A 324 6.24 -5.87 13.22
C PRO A 324 7.44 -5.23 12.52
N LEU A 325 7.35 -5.00 11.20
CA LEU A 325 8.43 -4.36 10.42
C LEU A 325 8.53 -2.85 10.67
N ASP A 326 7.47 -2.18 11.13
CA ASP A 326 7.53 -0.75 11.45
C ASP A 326 8.41 -0.43 12.67
N MET A 327 8.80 -1.45 13.44
CA MET A 327 9.81 -1.30 14.51
C MET A 327 11.21 -1.02 13.95
N ILE A 328 11.46 -1.30 12.67
CA ILE A 328 12.75 -1.07 12.02
C ILE A 328 12.56 0.00 10.94
N GLY A 329 13.03 1.21 11.23
CA GLY A 329 13.03 2.29 10.21
C GLY A 329 13.90 1.92 9.01
N GLN A 330 13.43 2.24 7.80
CA GLN A 330 14.19 2.01 6.54
C GLN A 330 14.66 0.55 6.36
N TRP A 331 13.89 -0.44 6.82
CA TRP A 331 14.25 -1.87 6.73
C TRP A 331 14.55 -2.33 5.28
N ASN A 332 14.00 -1.63 4.27
CA ASN A 332 14.27 -1.87 2.85
C ASN A 332 15.76 -1.77 2.48
N ARG A 333 16.57 -1.06 3.28
CA ARG A 333 18.03 -0.96 3.09
C ARG A 333 18.76 -2.29 3.29
N ALA A 334 18.15 -3.26 3.98
CA ALA A 334 18.71 -4.60 4.16
C ALA A 334 18.87 -5.37 2.84
N TYR A 335 18.17 -4.98 1.77
CA TYR A 335 18.31 -5.55 0.43
C TYR A 335 19.50 -4.98 -0.36
N GLY A 336 20.25 -4.05 0.22
CA GLY A 336 21.42 -3.42 -0.42
C GLY A 336 21.07 -2.29 -1.40
N SER A 337 22.06 -1.81 -2.13
CA SER A 337 21.91 -0.64 -3.03
C SER A 337 21.11 -0.94 -4.31
N ARG A 338 21.04 -2.19 -4.74
CA ARG A 338 20.24 -2.60 -5.92
C ARG A 338 18.75 -2.62 -5.64
N GLY A 339 18.36 -2.66 -4.34
CA GLY A 339 16.98 -2.72 -3.92
C GLY A 339 16.32 -4.09 -4.16
N PHE A 340 15.01 -4.08 -4.19
CA PHE A 340 14.19 -5.28 -4.34
C PHE A 340 12.86 -4.95 -5.03
N LEU A 341 12.24 -5.98 -5.57
CA LEU A 341 10.91 -5.95 -6.16
C LEU A 341 9.97 -6.68 -5.21
N GLN A 342 8.85 -6.07 -4.85
CA GLN A 342 7.76 -6.79 -4.21
C GLN A 342 6.80 -7.26 -5.30
N TYR A 343 6.74 -8.57 -5.51
CA TYR A 343 5.80 -9.19 -6.42
C TYR A 343 4.52 -9.50 -5.66
N GLN A 344 3.43 -8.79 -5.99
CA GLN A 344 2.13 -9.04 -5.39
C GLN A 344 1.08 -9.22 -6.48
N VAL A 345 0.40 -10.36 -6.41
CA VAL A 345 -0.66 -10.76 -7.35
C VAL A 345 -1.89 -11.22 -6.60
N VAL A 346 -3.02 -11.20 -7.27
CA VAL A 346 -4.22 -11.92 -6.86
C VAL A 346 -4.60 -12.91 -7.95
N VAL A 347 -4.94 -14.13 -7.55
CA VAL A 347 -5.47 -15.21 -8.39
C VAL A 347 -6.89 -15.48 -7.93
N PRO A 348 -7.91 -15.42 -8.80
CA PRO A 348 -9.31 -15.70 -8.44
C PRO A 348 -9.48 -17.06 -7.79
N PHE A 349 -10.53 -17.21 -6.97
CA PHE A 349 -10.93 -18.53 -6.45
C PHE A 349 -11.23 -19.48 -7.62
N GLY A 350 -10.91 -20.76 -7.44
CA GLY A 350 -10.85 -21.76 -8.51
C GLY A 350 -9.48 -21.84 -9.20
N GLY A 351 -8.56 -20.88 -8.92
CA GLY A 351 -7.20 -20.88 -9.44
C GLY A 351 -6.15 -21.44 -8.47
N GLU A 352 -6.51 -22.29 -7.52
CA GLU A 352 -5.62 -22.85 -6.48
C GLU A 352 -4.42 -23.59 -7.09
N ASP A 353 -4.64 -24.30 -8.21
CA ASP A 353 -3.54 -24.95 -8.96
C ASP A 353 -2.54 -23.92 -9.52
N THR A 354 -3.01 -22.74 -9.93
CA THR A 354 -2.11 -21.67 -10.36
C THR A 354 -1.31 -21.12 -9.20
N VAL A 355 -1.94 -20.91 -8.04
CA VAL A 355 -1.23 -20.52 -6.79
C VAL A 355 -0.12 -21.53 -6.48
N ARG A 356 -0.42 -22.83 -6.54
CA ARG A 356 0.55 -23.91 -6.33
C ARG A 356 1.71 -23.83 -7.33
N ARG A 357 1.41 -23.72 -8.64
CA ARG A 357 2.44 -23.60 -9.68
C ARG A 357 3.34 -22.38 -9.49
N ILE A 358 2.76 -21.25 -9.12
CA ILE A 358 3.51 -20.02 -8.80
C ILE A 358 4.47 -20.29 -7.63
N MET A 359 3.99 -20.85 -6.52
CA MET A 359 4.83 -21.17 -5.35
C MET A 359 5.94 -22.17 -5.69
N GLU A 360 5.64 -23.22 -6.45
CA GLU A 360 6.66 -24.18 -6.91
C GLU A 360 7.74 -23.53 -7.77
N ARG A 361 7.34 -22.64 -8.71
CA ARG A 361 8.29 -21.91 -9.54
C ARG A 361 9.16 -20.98 -8.68
N ILE A 362 8.58 -20.27 -7.72
CA ILE A 362 9.32 -19.42 -6.78
C ILE A 362 10.34 -20.27 -6.01
N ALA A 363 9.91 -21.38 -5.40
CA ALA A 363 10.78 -22.24 -4.58
C ALA A 363 11.95 -22.84 -5.36
N ARG A 364 11.77 -23.09 -6.66
CA ARG A 364 12.80 -23.65 -7.56
C ARG A 364 13.64 -22.60 -8.29
N SER A 365 13.21 -21.33 -8.29
CA SER A 365 13.80 -20.29 -9.15
C SER A 365 15.22 -19.84 -8.78
N GLY A 366 15.61 -20.02 -7.51
CA GLY A 366 16.81 -19.38 -6.96
C GLY A 366 16.62 -17.90 -6.59
N HIS A 367 15.47 -17.28 -6.92
CA HIS A 367 15.06 -15.95 -6.43
C HIS A 367 14.44 -16.12 -5.03
N MET A 368 15.24 -15.83 -4.01
CA MET A 368 14.88 -16.11 -2.63
C MET A 368 14.14 -14.94 -2.00
N SER A 369 13.13 -15.28 -1.20
CA SER A 369 12.40 -14.32 -0.38
C SER A 369 12.22 -14.84 1.04
N PHE A 370 12.16 -13.91 2.00
CA PHE A 370 11.80 -14.19 3.38
C PHE A 370 10.46 -13.55 3.77
N LEU A 371 10.15 -12.40 3.22
CA LEU A 371 8.87 -11.72 3.46
C LEU A 371 7.85 -12.19 2.43
N ASN A 372 7.13 -13.24 2.79
CA ASN A 372 6.14 -13.87 1.94
C ASN A 372 4.81 -13.92 2.67
N VAL A 373 3.74 -13.49 2.01
CA VAL A 373 2.41 -13.45 2.60
C VAL A 373 1.40 -14.04 1.63
N LEU A 374 0.52 -14.92 2.14
CA LEU A 374 -0.69 -15.37 1.47
C LEU A 374 -1.90 -14.92 2.28
N LYS A 375 -2.92 -14.40 1.59
CA LYS A 375 -4.19 -13.99 2.18
C LYS A 375 -5.33 -14.34 1.25
N ARG A 376 -6.52 -14.41 1.83
CA ARG A 376 -7.79 -14.45 1.10
C ARG A 376 -8.32 -13.01 0.95
N PHE A 377 -8.78 -12.64 -0.25
CA PHE A 377 -9.54 -11.42 -0.48
C PHE A 377 -11.04 -11.73 -0.55
N GLY A 378 -11.87 -10.80 -0.09
CA GLY A 378 -13.31 -10.78 -0.26
C GLY A 378 -13.72 -10.02 -1.52
N GLU A 379 -14.90 -9.39 -1.47
CA GLU A 379 -15.50 -8.68 -2.59
C GLU A 379 -14.57 -7.61 -3.21
N ALA A 380 -14.67 -7.46 -4.53
CA ALA A 380 -13.92 -6.47 -5.27
C ALA A 380 -14.44 -5.05 -4.97
N SER A 381 -13.54 -4.08 -5.00
CA SER A 381 -13.92 -2.67 -5.03
C SER A 381 -14.62 -2.31 -6.35
N VAL A 382 -15.53 -1.35 -6.32
CA VAL A 382 -16.15 -0.80 -7.54
C VAL A 382 -15.18 0.08 -8.35
N ALA A 383 -14.05 0.46 -7.79
CA ALA A 383 -13.04 1.28 -8.46
C ALA A 383 -12.37 0.51 -9.63
N PRO A 384 -12.31 1.09 -10.84
CA PRO A 384 -11.86 0.36 -12.04
C PRO A 384 -10.43 -0.18 -11.98
N LEU A 385 -9.51 0.53 -11.31
CA LEU A 385 -8.10 0.15 -11.16
C LEU A 385 -7.77 -0.43 -9.78
N SER A 386 -8.77 -0.69 -8.92
CA SER A 386 -8.52 -1.34 -7.64
C SER A 386 -7.94 -2.74 -7.84
N PHE A 387 -6.92 -3.06 -7.03
CA PHE A 387 -6.22 -4.34 -7.13
C PHE A 387 -6.99 -5.54 -6.58
N PRO A 388 -7.65 -5.47 -5.40
CA PRO A 388 -8.33 -6.62 -4.83
C PRO A 388 -9.49 -7.12 -5.71
N GLN A 389 -9.60 -8.44 -5.77
CA GLN A 389 -10.75 -9.17 -6.29
C GLN A 389 -10.89 -10.46 -5.49
N PRO A 390 -12.07 -11.12 -5.47
CA PRO A 390 -12.24 -12.39 -4.76
C PRO A 390 -11.20 -13.42 -5.18
N GLY A 391 -10.38 -13.89 -4.25
CA GLY A 391 -9.29 -14.80 -4.58
C GLY A 391 -8.12 -14.81 -3.58
N TRP A 392 -7.04 -15.42 -4.01
CA TRP A 392 -5.80 -15.62 -3.27
C TRP A 392 -4.78 -14.54 -3.63
N THR A 393 -4.33 -13.75 -2.67
CA THR A 393 -3.22 -12.81 -2.91
C THR A 393 -1.92 -13.36 -2.36
N ILE A 394 -0.90 -13.39 -3.22
CA ILE A 394 0.47 -13.78 -2.90
C ILE A 394 1.35 -12.55 -2.95
N THR A 395 2.16 -12.34 -1.93
CA THR A 395 3.17 -11.28 -1.87
C THR A 395 4.53 -11.89 -1.59
N VAL A 396 5.55 -11.53 -2.38
CA VAL A 396 6.92 -12.06 -2.28
C VAL A 396 7.91 -10.93 -2.57
N ASP A 397 8.95 -10.79 -1.73
CA ASP A 397 9.99 -9.78 -1.91
C ASP A 397 11.24 -10.40 -2.57
N PHE A 398 11.54 -10.00 -3.80
CA PHE A 398 12.70 -10.50 -4.54
C PHE A 398 13.82 -9.45 -4.58
N PRO A 399 15.02 -9.74 -4.04
CA PRO A 399 16.21 -8.93 -4.29
C PRO A 399 16.49 -8.80 -5.78
N ILE A 400 16.83 -7.61 -6.26
CA ILE A 400 17.15 -7.41 -7.69
C ILE A 400 18.37 -8.20 -8.10
N ARG A 401 18.20 -9.09 -9.06
CA ARG A 401 19.24 -9.99 -9.63
C ARG A 401 19.01 -10.19 -11.12
N ARG A 402 20.06 -10.64 -11.82
CA ARG A 402 19.96 -11.02 -13.24
C ARG A 402 18.89 -12.10 -13.42
N GLY A 403 18.06 -11.99 -14.44
CA GLY A 403 17.01 -12.95 -14.79
C GLY A 403 15.72 -12.82 -13.96
N LEU A 404 15.65 -11.84 -13.02
CA LEU A 404 14.44 -11.64 -12.21
C LEU A 404 13.26 -11.10 -13.04
N ALA A 405 13.51 -10.19 -13.97
CA ALA A 405 12.46 -9.62 -14.81
C ALA A 405 11.78 -10.72 -15.63
N GLU A 406 12.57 -11.50 -16.38
CA GLU A 406 12.09 -12.61 -17.20
C GLU A 406 11.42 -13.71 -16.37
N PHE A 407 11.88 -13.92 -15.13
CA PHE A 407 11.23 -14.83 -14.21
C PHE A 407 9.84 -14.33 -13.83
N CYS A 408 9.71 -13.05 -13.47
CA CYS A 408 8.43 -12.45 -13.13
C CYS A 408 7.49 -12.39 -14.33
N ASP A 409 8.00 -12.14 -15.56
CA ASP A 409 7.17 -12.15 -16.79
C ASP A 409 6.48 -13.52 -16.97
N ARG A 410 7.21 -14.62 -16.73
CA ARG A 410 6.61 -15.97 -16.76
C ARG A 410 5.61 -16.25 -15.64
N LEU A 411 5.71 -15.57 -14.50
CA LEU A 411 4.69 -15.61 -13.46
C LEU A 411 3.46 -14.80 -13.84
N ASP A 412 3.66 -13.64 -14.47
CA ASP A 412 2.58 -12.77 -14.93
C ASP A 412 1.69 -13.48 -15.95
N GLU A 413 2.27 -14.24 -16.89
CA GLU A 413 1.53 -15.07 -17.84
C GLU A 413 0.57 -16.02 -17.11
N GLN A 414 1.07 -16.73 -16.08
CA GLN A 414 0.25 -17.66 -15.32
C GLN A 414 -0.87 -16.97 -14.52
N VAL A 415 -0.56 -15.81 -13.95
CA VAL A 415 -1.55 -15.00 -13.23
C VAL A 415 -2.62 -14.52 -14.19
N LEU A 416 -2.22 -14.04 -15.37
CA LEU A 416 -3.12 -13.54 -16.40
C LEU A 416 -4.02 -14.64 -16.96
N ASP A 417 -3.45 -15.83 -17.25
CA ASP A 417 -4.23 -16.99 -17.74
C ASP A 417 -5.29 -17.47 -16.74
N ALA A 418 -5.05 -17.23 -15.45
CA ALA A 418 -6.01 -17.49 -14.38
C ALA A 418 -7.01 -16.35 -14.12
N GLY A 419 -6.98 -15.26 -14.91
CA GLY A 419 -7.82 -14.08 -14.69
C GLY A 419 -7.39 -13.23 -13.50
N GLY A 420 -6.15 -13.38 -13.06
CA GLY A 420 -5.57 -12.62 -11.97
C GLY A 420 -4.94 -11.31 -12.41
N ARG A 421 -4.40 -10.55 -11.44
CA ARG A 421 -3.73 -9.26 -11.72
C ARG A 421 -2.61 -8.94 -10.75
N LEU A 422 -1.71 -8.05 -11.20
CA LEU A 422 -0.65 -7.42 -10.40
C LEU A 422 -1.19 -6.21 -9.62
N TYR A 423 -0.60 -5.92 -8.46
CA TYR A 423 -0.91 -4.70 -7.72
C TYR A 423 -0.02 -3.54 -8.19
N LEU A 424 -0.63 -2.48 -8.78
CA LEU A 424 0.08 -1.34 -9.36
C LEU A 424 0.98 -0.60 -8.34
N ALA A 425 0.59 -0.54 -7.06
CA ALA A 425 1.42 0.08 -6.02
C ALA A 425 2.68 -0.74 -5.67
N LYS A 426 2.77 -1.99 -6.12
CA LYS A 426 3.92 -2.91 -5.90
C LYS A 426 4.69 -3.18 -7.18
N GLU A 427 4.03 -2.98 -8.31
CA GLU A 427 4.55 -3.22 -9.63
C GLU A 427 5.66 -2.19 -9.98
N SER A 428 6.70 -2.60 -10.72
CA SER A 428 7.81 -1.73 -11.14
C SER A 428 8.48 -2.15 -12.47
N ARG A 429 7.90 -3.13 -13.21
CA ARG A 429 8.55 -3.73 -14.40
C ARG A 429 7.61 -4.28 -15.47
N ALA A 430 6.35 -4.59 -15.14
CA ALA A 430 5.41 -5.20 -16.09
C ALA A 430 5.24 -4.34 -17.37
N SER A 431 4.92 -4.99 -18.47
CA SER A 431 4.63 -4.29 -19.72
C SER A 431 3.24 -3.65 -19.69
N ALA A 432 3.04 -2.59 -20.48
CA ALA A 432 1.74 -1.96 -20.67
C ALA A 432 0.69 -2.97 -21.18
N ALA A 433 1.07 -3.83 -22.13
CA ALA A 433 0.19 -4.86 -22.68
C ALA A 433 -0.26 -5.88 -21.62
N THR A 434 0.63 -6.30 -20.73
CA THR A 434 0.30 -7.22 -19.63
C THR A 434 -0.70 -6.57 -18.68
N VAL A 435 -0.44 -5.33 -18.24
CA VAL A 435 -1.33 -4.62 -17.32
C VAL A 435 -2.69 -4.33 -17.95
N ALA A 436 -2.75 -3.93 -19.21
CA ALA A 436 -4.01 -3.70 -19.91
C ALA A 436 -4.91 -4.95 -19.95
N ARG A 437 -4.32 -6.15 -20.11
CA ARG A 437 -5.06 -7.43 -20.06
C ARG A 437 -5.50 -7.80 -18.64
N MET A 438 -4.72 -7.42 -17.61
CA MET A 438 -5.04 -7.69 -16.21
C MET A 438 -6.13 -6.79 -15.62
N TYR A 439 -6.36 -5.62 -16.21
CA TYR A 439 -7.34 -4.65 -15.75
C TYR A 439 -8.42 -4.40 -16.81
N PRO A 440 -9.46 -5.24 -16.87
CA PRO A 440 -10.46 -5.20 -17.95
C PRO A 440 -11.27 -3.90 -17.98
N ARG A 441 -11.31 -3.13 -16.87
CA ARG A 441 -11.96 -1.82 -16.79
C ARG A 441 -11.02 -0.64 -17.03
N LEU A 442 -9.81 -0.89 -17.57
CA LEU A 442 -8.82 0.17 -17.84
C LEU A 442 -9.35 1.22 -18.82
N ASP A 443 -10.06 0.81 -19.88
CA ASP A 443 -10.61 1.75 -20.87
C ASP A 443 -11.76 2.60 -20.32
N GLU A 444 -12.55 2.06 -19.40
CA GLU A 444 -13.53 2.83 -18.63
C GLU A 444 -12.83 3.89 -17.79
N TRP A 445 -11.80 3.51 -17.05
CA TRP A 445 -11.01 4.42 -16.25
C TRP A 445 -10.35 5.52 -17.10
N ARG A 446 -9.78 5.15 -18.25
CA ARG A 446 -9.17 6.10 -19.21
C ARG A 446 -10.15 7.18 -19.67
N LYS A 447 -11.41 6.81 -19.94
CA LYS A 447 -12.45 7.76 -20.35
C LYS A 447 -12.76 8.76 -19.24
N ILE A 448 -12.96 8.29 -18.00
CA ILE A 448 -13.24 9.16 -16.85
C ILE A 448 -12.04 10.09 -16.60
N ARG A 449 -10.84 9.53 -16.60
CA ARG A 449 -9.60 10.28 -16.42
C ARG A 449 -9.40 11.34 -17.50
N ALA A 450 -9.60 11.02 -18.78
CA ALA A 450 -9.47 11.97 -19.89
C ALA A 450 -10.49 13.10 -19.80
N ALA A 451 -11.70 12.84 -19.28
CA ALA A 451 -12.69 13.88 -19.03
C ALA A 451 -12.26 14.83 -17.88
N ALA A 452 -11.61 14.29 -16.83
CA ALA A 452 -11.14 15.06 -15.68
C ALA A 452 -9.83 15.81 -15.95
N ASP A 453 -8.99 15.30 -16.85
CA ASP A 453 -7.69 15.86 -17.22
C ASP A 453 -7.46 15.79 -18.74
N PRO A 454 -8.16 16.62 -19.53
CA PRO A 454 -8.03 16.62 -21.00
C PRO A 454 -6.60 16.96 -21.47
N GLY A 455 -5.86 17.74 -20.69
CA GLY A 455 -4.48 18.14 -20.99
C GLY A 455 -3.43 17.10 -20.67
N GLY A 456 -3.78 16.02 -19.96
CA GLY A 456 -2.85 14.98 -19.57
C GLY A 456 -1.76 15.44 -18.62
N ILE A 457 -2.07 16.40 -17.73
CA ILE A 457 -1.07 17.00 -16.82
C ILE A 457 -0.75 16.14 -15.61
N PHE A 458 -1.70 15.32 -15.13
CA PHE A 458 -1.42 14.38 -14.05
C PHE A 458 -0.74 13.12 -14.59
N THR A 459 0.57 13.04 -14.41
CA THR A 459 1.42 12.00 -15.02
C THR A 459 2.56 11.60 -14.10
N SER A 460 2.95 10.35 -14.16
CA SER A 460 4.05 9.76 -13.40
C SER A 460 4.94 8.89 -14.29
N ASP A 461 6.06 8.42 -13.76
CA ASP A 461 6.91 7.46 -14.47
C ASP A 461 6.15 6.15 -14.72
N LEU A 462 5.33 5.68 -13.77
CA LEU A 462 4.45 4.52 -13.93
C LEU A 462 3.44 4.73 -15.07
N SER A 463 2.75 5.88 -15.12
CA SER A 463 1.71 6.11 -16.13
C SER A 463 2.26 6.12 -17.55
N ARG A 464 3.48 6.65 -17.72
CA ARG A 464 4.18 6.62 -19.03
C ARG A 464 4.64 5.22 -19.40
N ARG A 465 5.23 4.47 -18.45
CA ARG A 465 5.73 3.11 -18.69
C ARG A 465 4.61 2.12 -18.98
N LEU A 466 3.46 2.27 -18.33
CA LEU A 466 2.30 1.40 -18.51
C LEU A 466 1.28 1.92 -19.52
N GLU A 467 1.59 3.03 -20.20
CA GLU A 467 0.70 3.64 -21.21
C GLU A 467 -0.75 3.79 -20.68
N LEU A 468 -0.88 4.29 -19.43
CA LEU A 468 -2.18 4.44 -18.80
C LEU A 468 -2.95 5.67 -19.33
N LEU A 469 -2.26 6.59 -20.01
CA LEU A 469 -2.79 7.87 -20.47
C LEU A 469 -3.21 7.80 -21.94
#